data_653327feaba64f1b653234c6c9f247bf
#
_entry.id   653327feaba64f1b653234c6c9f247bf
#
_cell.length_a   1.000
_cell.length_b   1.000
_cell.length_c   1.000
_cell.angle_alpha   90.00
_cell.angle_beta   90.00
_cell.angle_gamma   90.00
#
_symmetry.space_group_name_H-M   'P 1'
#
loop_
_entity.id
_entity.type
_entity.pdbx_description
1 polymer ?
#
loop_
_entity_poly.entity_id
_entity_poly.type
_entity_poly.pdbx_seq_one_letter_code
_entity_poly.pdbx_strand_id
1 'polypeptide(L)'
;FASADVAIGAGGRASLENLVASISLQSLQQVVGMPGLEGAASARFERLEFEDGVPVAANGVLELADLRAPMVHRSPLGGFRAEFFTQDASIVASVEDVNAVIDLAGSLTLMPDRTYQFVGQVAPIDKTPSELRDQMRFLGSPNERGNYEVRLEGQL
;
A
#
# COMPACT_ATOMS: atom_id res chain seq x y z
N PHE A 1 0.29 -17.02 -8.25
CA PHE A 1 -0.90 -17.22 -9.09
C PHE A 1 -1.44 -15.85 -9.50
N ALA A 2 -1.74 -15.71 -10.76
CA ALA A 2 -2.39 -14.52 -11.30
C ALA A 2 -3.26 -14.89 -12.51
N SER A 3 -4.40 -14.24 -12.66
CA SER A 3 -5.24 -14.28 -13.84
C SER A 3 -5.79 -12.87 -14.11
N ALA A 4 -5.84 -12.49 -15.40
CA ALA A 4 -6.43 -11.22 -15.83
C ALA A 4 -6.77 -11.29 -17.32
N ASP A 5 -7.70 -10.47 -17.73
CA ASP A 5 -7.92 -10.15 -19.14
C ASP A 5 -6.99 -9.00 -19.51
N VAL A 6 -6.08 -9.21 -20.44
CA VAL A 6 -5.04 -8.25 -20.81
C VAL A 6 -5.31 -7.65 -22.18
N ALA A 7 -5.38 -6.34 -22.28
CA ALA A 7 -5.39 -5.59 -23.53
C ALA A 7 -4.16 -4.68 -23.59
N ILE A 8 -3.43 -4.77 -24.69
CA ILE A 8 -2.27 -3.93 -24.98
C ILE A 8 -2.63 -2.98 -26.10
N GLY A 9 -2.58 -1.68 -25.82
CA GLY A 9 -2.83 -0.61 -26.77
C GLY A 9 -1.55 -0.05 -27.38
N ALA A 10 -1.69 0.76 -28.42
CA ALA A 10 -0.59 1.52 -28.98
C ALA A 10 -0.12 2.61 -27.98
N GLY A 11 1.18 2.95 -28.01
CA GLY A 11 1.73 4.04 -27.20
C GLY A 11 1.98 3.69 -25.74
N GLY A 12 2.35 2.44 -25.42
CA GLY A 12 2.72 2.04 -24.06
C GLY A 12 1.56 1.87 -23.10
N ARG A 13 0.33 1.79 -23.60
CA ARG A 13 -0.87 1.56 -22.79
C ARG A 13 -1.12 0.07 -22.58
N ALA A 14 -1.42 -0.30 -21.35
CA ALA A 14 -1.87 -1.65 -20.99
C ALA A 14 -3.09 -1.54 -20.06
N SER A 15 -4.08 -2.38 -20.31
CA SER A 15 -5.27 -2.51 -19.47
C SER A 15 -5.40 -3.94 -18.98
N LEU A 16 -5.65 -4.11 -17.71
CA LEU A 16 -5.95 -5.36 -17.05
C LEU A 16 -7.38 -5.27 -16.53
N GLU A 17 -8.21 -6.20 -16.92
CA GLU A 17 -9.57 -6.34 -16.40
C GLU A 17 -9.70 -7.66 -15.63
N ASN A 18 -10.57 -7.66 -14.63
CA ASN A 18 -10.83 -8.84 -13.80
C ASN A 18 -9.56 -9.50 -13.24
N LEU A 19 -8.58 -8.67 -12.85
CA LEU A 19 -7.34 -9.15 -12.26
C LEU A 19 -7.60 -9.80 -10.91
N VAL A 20 -7.19 -11.04 -10.78
CA VAL A 20 -7.08 -11.75 -9.50
C VAL A 20 -5.66 -12.28 -9.40
N ALA A 21 -4.94 -11.88 -8.38
CA ALA A 21 -3.56 -12.29 -8.18
C ALA A 21 -3.28 -12.59 -6.72
N SER A 22 -2.41 -13.55 -6.48
CA SER A 22 -1.82 -13.82 -5.16
C SER A 22 -0.35 -14.10 -5.35
N ILE A 23 0.48 -13.40 -4.60
CA ILE A 23 1.93 -13.46 -4.71
C ILE A 23 2.57 -13.43 -3.33
N SER A 24 3.69 -14.14 -3.18
CA SER A 24 4.56 -13.99 -2.02
C SER A 24 5.33 -12.67 -2.11
N LEU A 25 5.35 -11.89 -1.05
CA LEU A 25 6.12 -10.65 -0.98
C LEU A 25 7.63 -10.89 -1.09
N GLN A 26 8.10 -12.08 -0.75
CA GLN A 26 9.49 -12.49 -0.97
C GLN A 26 9.91 -12.38 -2.44
N SER A 27 8.99 -12.68 -3.36
CA SER A 27 9.24 -12.56 -4.80
C SER A 27 9.42 -11.12 -5.26
N LEU A 28 8.95 -10.15 -4.49
CA LEU A 28 9.03 -8.72 -4.78
C LEU A 28 10.24 -8.03 -4.16
N GLN A 29 11.01 -8.69 -3.29
CA GLN A 29 12.12 -8.07 -2.55
C GLN A 29 13.09 -7.30 -3.43
N GLN A 30 13.44 -7.86 -4.59
CA GLN A 30 14.38 -7.23 -5.52
C GLN A 30 13.74 -6.06 -6.28
N VAL A 31 12.45 -6.19 -6.63
CA VAL A 31 11.71 -5.17 -7.40
C VAL A 31 11.47 -3.91 -6.56
N VAL A 32 11.09 -4.10 -5.29
CA VAL A 32 10.82 -2.98 -4.38
C VAL A 32 12.05 -2.52 -3.58
N GLY A 33 13.18 -3.20 -3.73
CA GLY A 33 14.42 -2.84 -3.02
C GLY A 33 14.35 -3.03 -1.49
N MET A 34 13.51 -3.95 -1.03
CA MET A 34 13.31 -4.24 0.40
C MET A 34 13.77 -5.66 0.75
N PRO A 35 15.02 -5.87 1.13
CA PRO A 35 15.49 -7.18 1.57
C PRO A 35 14.78 -7.62 2.86
N GLY A 36 14.43 -8.90 2.92
CA GLY A 36 13.73 -9.47 4.07
C GLY A 36 12.22 -9.19 4.10
N LEU A 37 11.65 -8.62 3.04
CA LEU A 37 10.21 -8.47 2.88
C LEU A 37 9.55 -9.84 2.78
N GLU A 38 8.63 -10.15 3.68
CA GLU A 38 7.90 -11.41 3.75
C GLU A 38 6.41 -11.16 3.94
N GLY A 39 5.62 -12.18 3.61
CA GLY A 39 4.16 -12.15 3.69
C GLY A 39 3.52 -12.53 2.37
N ALA A 40 2.23 -12.31 2.28
CA ALA A 40 1.45 -12.55 1.08
C ALA A 40 0.71 -11.28 0.65
N ALA A 41 0.65 -11.06 -0.65
CA ALA A 41 -0.21 -10.05 -1.25
C ALA A 41 -1.29 -10.73 -2.07
N SER A 42 -2.53 -10.28 -1.93
CA SER A 42 -3.63 -10.64 -2.82
C SER A 42 -4.25 -9.38 -3.42
N ALA A 43 -4.49 -9.43 -4.71
CA ALA A 43 -5.03 -8.32 -5.48
C ALA A 43 -6.28 -8.76 -6.23
N ARG A 44 -7.30 -7.92 -6.22
CA ARG A 44 -8.51 -8.04 -7.02
C ARG A 44 -8.84 -6.69 -7.60
N PHE A 45 -8.66 -6.55 -8.90
CA PHE A 45 -8.97 -5.31 -9.61
C PHE A 45 -9.96 -5.58 -10.72
N GLU A 46 -11.05 -4.84 -10.73
CA GLU A 46 -11.99 -4.83 -11.86
C GLU A 46 -11.34 -4.18 -13.07
N ARG A 47 -10.55 -3.13 -12.82
CA ARG A 47 -9.83 -2.37 -13.83
C ARG A 47 -8.52 -1.85 -13.29
N LEU A 48 -7.45 -2.05 -14.06
CA LEU A 48 -6.13 -1.50 -13.77
C LEU A 48 -5.49 -1.09 -15.10
N GLU A 49 -5.22 0.18 -15.29
CA GLU A 49 -4.64 0.71 -16.52
C GLU A 49 -3.27 1.33 -16.25
N PHE A 50 -2.39 1.12 -17.20
CA PHE A 50 -1.04 1.67 -17.19
C PHE A 50 -0.81 2.47 -18.46
N GLU A 51 -0.03 3.52 -18.33
CA GLU A 51 0.54 4.30 -19.42
C GLU A 51 2.05 4.45 -19.17
N ASP A 52 2.86 3.95 -20.09
CA ASP A 52 4.33 3.91 -19.95
C ASP A 52 4.81 3.27 -18.63
N GLY A 53 4.12 2.20 -18.20
CA GLY A 53 4.45 1.46 -16.98
C GLY A 53 3.98 2.12 -15.67
N VAL A 54 3.30 3.26 -15.74
CA VAL A 54 2.73 3.96 -14.60
C VAL A 54 1.23 3.71 -14.52
N PRO A 55 0.67 3.36 -13.36
CA PRO A 55 -0.77 3.22 -13.22
C PRO A 55 -1.48 4.57 -13.40
N VAL A 56 -2.50 4.59 -14.24
CA VAL A 56 -3.32 5.77 -14.54
C VAL A 56 -4.79 5.59 -14.15
N ALA A 57 -5.24 4.37 -13.97
CA ALA A 57 -6.55 4.04 -13.41
C ALA A 57 -6.47 2.74 -12.61
N ALA A 58 -7.16 2.69 -11.49
CA ALA A 58 -7.25 1.50 -10.66
C ALA A 58 -8.58 1.47 -9.91
N ASN A 59 -9.30 0.36 -10.03
CA ASN A 59 -10.51 0.08 -9.25
C ASN A 59 -10.38 -1.34 -8.70
N GLY A 60 -10.21 -1.48 -7.40
CA GLY A 60 -10.02 -2.78 -6.81
C GLY A 60 -9.44 -2.74 -5.40
N VAL A 61 -8.99 -3.89 -4.94
CA VAL A 61 -8.50 -4.08 -3.57
C VAL A 61 -7.16 -4.81 -3.60
N LEU A 62 -6.24 -4.34 -2.79
CA LEU A 62 -4.98 -4.99 -2.45
C LEU A 62 -4.99 -5.33 -0.96
N GLU A 63 -4.70 -6.56 -0.62
CA GLU A 63 -4.56 -7.01 0.76
C GLU A 63 -3.16 -7.59 0.99
N LEU A 64 -2.57 -7.21 2.10
CA LEU A 64 -1.31 -7.76 2.59
C LEU A 64 -1.59 -8.57 3.85
N ALA A 65 -1.07 -9.77 3.91
CA ALA A 65 -1.16 -10.62 5.09
C ALA A 65 0.24 -10.99 5.60
N ASP A 66 0.36 -11.07 6.92
CA ASP A 66 1.58 -11.49 7.62
C ASP A 66 2.82 -10.69 7.18
N LEU A 67 2.64 -9.39 6.95
CA LEU A 67 3.72 -8.51 6.50
C LEU A 67 4.86 -8.48 7.49
N ARG A 68 6.07 -8.76 6.99
CA ARG A 68 7.34 -8.52 7.65
C ARG A 68 8.18 -7.60 6.78
N ALA A 69 8.59 -6.48 7.34
CA ALA A 69 9.44 -5.50 6.68
C ALA A 69 10.56 -5.09 7.64
N PRO A 70 11.68 -5.82 7.70
CA PRO A 70 12.74 -5.61 8.69
C PRO A 70 13.35 -4.20 8.66
N MET A 71 13.25 -3.51 7.54
CA MET A 71 13.68 -2.10 7.44
C MET A 71 12.79 -1.15 8.26
N VAL A 72 11.52 -1.52 8.49
CA VAL A 72 10.57 -0.76 9.31
C VAL A 72 10.64 -1.25 10.75
N HIS A 73 10.48 -2.55 10.96
CA HIS A 73 10.53 -3.17 12.26
C HIS A 73 10.86 -4.67 12.15
N ARG A 74 11.60 -5.21 13.11
CA ARG A 74 12.03 -6.63 13.10
C ARG A 74 10.89 -7.63 13.31
N SER A 75 9.89 -7.25 14.11
CA SER A 75 8.73 -8.10 14.37
C SER A 75 7.72 -8.01 13.23
N PRO A 76 6.86 -9.04 13.04
CA PRO A 76 5.77 -8.97 12.08
C PRO A 76 4.89 -7.74 12.31
N LEU A 77 4.50 -7.08 11.24
CA LEU A 77 3.60 -5.91 11.26
C LEU A 77 2.13 -6.31 11.17
N GLY A 78 1.83 -7.45 10.55
CA GLY A 78 0.47 -7.97 10.38
C GLY A 78 -0.11 -7.71 9.00
N GLY A 79 -1.41 -7.49 8.92
CA GLY A 79 -2.13 -7.31 7.67
C GLY A 79 -2.54 -5.86 7.42
N PHE A 80 -2.70 -5.52 6.13
CA PHE A 80 -3.15 -4.22 5.65
C PHE A 80 -4.04 -4.39 4.43
N ARG A 81 -4.94 -3.45 4.22
CA ARG A 81 -5.83 -3.42 3.08
C ARG A 81 -5.85 -2.04 2.45
N ALA A 82 -5.79 -1.99 1.14
CA ALA A 82 -5.95 -0.78 0.34
C ALA A 82 -7.06 -0.98 -0.68
N GLU A 83 -8.02 -0.08 -0.71
CA GLU A 83 -9.11 -0.05 -1.68
C GLU A 83 -8.91 1.13 -2.62
N PHE A 84 -8.75 0.82 -3.90
CA PHE A 84 -8.39 1.76 -4.96
C PHE A 84 -9.61 2.14 -5.80
N PHE A 85 -9.69 3.40 -6.15
CA PHE A 85 -10.65 3.91 -7.12
C PHE A 85 -10.04 5.09 -7.90
N THR A 86 -10.54 5.29 -9.11
CA THR A 86 -10.13 6.40 -9.97
C THR A 86 -11.07 7.56 -9.78
N GLN A 87 -10.53 8.74 -9.48
CA GLN A 87 -11.28 9.97 -9.29
C GLN A 87 -10.53 11.15 -9.92
N ASP A 88 -11.19 11.91 -10.79
CA ASP A 88 -10.64 13.12 -11.42
C ASP A 88 -9.24 12.91 -12.04
N ALA A 89 -9.06 11.82 -12.78
CA ALA A 89 -7.82 11.38 -13.38
C ALA A 89 -6.69 11.03 -12.38
N SER A 90 -6.98 10.99 -11.09
CA SER A 90 -6.10 10.49 -10.04
C SER A 90 -6.54 9.11 -9.57
N ILE A 91 -5.62 8.34 -9.04
CA ILE A 91 -5.93 7.10 -8.32
C ILE A 91 -5.90 7.43 -6.83
N VAL A 92 -6.99 7.12 -6.14
CA VAL A 92 -7.09 7.28 -4.69
C VAL A 92 -7.24 5.90 -4.04
N ALA A 93 -6.52 5.67 -2.95
CA ALA A 93 -6.67 4.46 -2.17
C ALA A 93 -6.95 4.78 -0.71
N SER A 94 -7.95 4.13 -0.14
CA SER A 94 -8.17 4.08 1.30
C SER A 94 -7.34 2.95 1.87
N VAL A 95 -6.49 3.24 2.84
CA VAL A 95 -5.56 2.28 3.45
C VAL A 95 -5.90 2.09 4.92
N GLU A 96 -6.01 0.85 5.36
CA GLU A 96 -6.29 0.50 6.74
C GLU A 96 -5.51 -0.76 7.16
N ASP A 97 -5.30 -0.91 8.45
CA ASP A 97 -4.80 -2.15 9.02
C ASP A 97 -5.89 -3.22 9.09
N VAL A 98 -5.47 -4.47 8.97
CA VAL A 98 -6.31 -5.65 9.14
C VAL A 98 -5.56 -6.62 10.05
N ASN A 99 -5.88 -6.62 11.32
CA ASN A 99 -5.19 -7.46 12.31
C ASN A 99 -3.66 -7.21 12.36
N ALA A 100 -3.26 -5.94 12.29
CA ALA A 100 -1.87 -5.52 12.44
C ALA A 100 -1.49 -5.26 13.91
N VAL A 101 -0.21 -4.98 14.14
CA VAL A 101 0.31 -4.59 15.46
C VAL A 101 0.18 -3.09 15.73
N ILE A 102 -0.39 -2.35 14.80
CA ILE A 102 -0.69 -0.92 14.88
C ILE A 102 -2.10 -0.66 14.39
N ASP A 103 -2.68 0.46 14.78
CA ASP A 103 -3.88 1.02 14.19
C ASP A 103 -3.45 2.03 13.12
N LEU A 104 -3.79 1.78 11.87
CA LEU A 104 -3.44 2.61 10.71
C LEU A 104 -4.67 2.90 9.88
N ALA A 105 -4.91 4.16 9.58
CA ALA A 105 -5.88 4.59 8.60
C ALA A 105 -5.33 5.77 7.79
N GLY A 106 -5.47 5.72 6.48
CA GLY A 106 -4.96 6.78 5.63
C GLY A 106 -5.51 6.75 4.22
N SER A 107 -5.06 7.71 3.44
CA SER A 107 -5.39 7.86 2.03
C SER A 107 -4.12 8.07 1.22
N LEU A 108 -3.98 7.27 0.18
CA LEU A 108 -2.94 7.43 -0.85
C LEU A 108 -3.58 8.05 -2.09
N THR A 109 -2.96 9.08 -2.64
CA THR A 109 -3.34 9.67 -3.91
C THR A 109 -2.16 9.62 -4.86
N LEU A 110 -2.37 9.05 -6.04
CA LEU A 110 -1.43 9.09 -7.16
C LEU A 110 -2.00 10.02 -8.22
N MET A 111 -1.27 11.09 -8.50
CA MET A 111 -1.67 12.16 -9.42
C MET A 111 -1.18 11.89 -10.85
N PRO A 112 -1.82 12.51 -11.89
CA PRO A 112 -1.43 12.32 -13.28
C PRO A 112 0.02 12.70 -13.61
N ASP A 113 0.62 13.60 -12.83
CA ASP A 113 2.03 14.02 -12.96
C ASP A 113 3.03 13.03 -12.35
N ARG A 114 2.56 11.83 -11.96
CA ARG A 114 3.33 10.76 -11.31
C ARG A 114 3.76 11.08 -9.86
N THR A 115 3.29 12.17 -9.28
CA THR A 115 3.48 12.41 -7.85
C THR A 115 2.49 11.62 -7.03
N TYR A 116 2.91 11.18 -5.86
CA TYR A 116 2.04 10.54 -4.90
C TYR A 116 2.09 11.22 -3.54
N GLN A 117 0.98 11.15 -2.84
CA GLN A 117 0.86 11.63 -1.48
C GLN A 117 0.12 10.57 -0.64
N PHE A 118 0.68 10.24 0.50
CA PHE A 118 -0.02 9.47 1.53
C PHE A 118 -0.21 10.37 2.75
N VAL A 119 -1.44 10.43 3.23
CA VAL A 119 -1.80 11.11 4.47
C VAL A 119 -2.59 10.15 5.32
N GLY A 120 -2.16 9.93 6.54
CA GLY A 120 -2.82 9.01 7.44
C GLY A 120 -2.53 9.27 8.89
N GLN A 121 -3.08 8.42 9.72
CA GLN A 121 -2.88 8.40 11.15
C GLN A 121 -2.49 7.00 11.59
N VAL A 122 -1.55 6.94 12.52
CA VAL A 122 -1.10 5.70 13.14
C VAL A 122 -1.16 5.83 14.66
N ALA A 123 -1.62 4.79 15.32
CA ALA A 123 -1.65 4.72 16.77
C ALA A 123 -1.10 3.37 17.27
N PRO A 124 -0.43 3.35 18.44
CA PRO A 124 -0.11 2.10 19.10
C PRO A 124 -1.38 1.47 19.66
N ILE A 125 -1.39 0.14 19.65
CA ILE A 125 -2.40 -0.70 20.31
C ILE A 125 -1.70 -1.59 21.36
N ASP A 126 -2.44 -2.43 22.07
CA ASP A 126 -1.85 -3.30 23.09
C ASP A 126 -0.79 -4.26 22.54
N LYS A 127 -0.96 -4.73 21.31
CA LYS A 127 -0.01 -5.62 20.62
C LYS A 127 1.24 -4.93 20.10
N THR A 128 1.29 -3.59 20.08
CA THR A 128 2.41 -2.85 19.49
C THR A 128 3.69 -3.11 20.28
N PRO A 129 4.76 -3.62 19.64
CA PRO A 129 6.05 -3.78 20.30
C PRO A 129 6.57 -2.44 20.84
N SER A 130 7.26 -2.47 21.99
CA SER A 130 7.77 -1.26 22.64
C SER A 130 8.70 -0.43 21.76
N GLU A 131 9.57 -1.10 20.99
CA GLU A 131 10.47 -0.41 20.06
C GLU A 131 9.70 0.35 18.97
N LEU A 132 8.65 -0.26 18.40
CA LEU A 132 7.82 0.39 17.39
C LEU A 132 7.02 1.55 17.99
N ARG A 133 6.53 1.38 19.21
CA ARG A 133 5.86 2.45 19.97
C ARG A 133 6.80 3.64 20.21
N ASP A 134 8.06 3.39 20.52
CA ASP A 134 9.06 4.43 20.69
C ASP A 134 9.40 5.13 19.36
N GLN A 135 9.46 4.37 18.26
CA GLN A 135 9.67 4.93 16.92
C GLN A 135 8.55 5.89 16.51
N MET A 136 7.30 5.63 16.90
CA MET A 136 6.18 6.52 16.60
C MET A 136 6.35 7.92 17.20
N ARG A 137 7.08 8.07 18.27
CA ARG A 137 7.37 9.39 18.88
C ARG A 137 8.18 10.30 17.97
N PHE A 138 8.94 9.75 17.02
CA PHE A 138 9.65 10.54 16.01
C PHE A 138 8.73 11.14 14.95
N LEU A 139 7.48 10.70 14.85
CA LEU A 139 6.47 11.29 13.97
C LEU A 139 5.93 12.62 14.50
N GLY A 140 6.28 13.00 15.71
CA GLY A 140 5.82 14.23 16.35
C GLY A 140 4.98 13.96 17.61
N SER A 141 4.14 14.92 17.95
CA SER A 141 3.23 14.77 19.09
C SER A 141 1.91 14.12 18.66
N PRO A 142 1.40 13.15 19.41
CA PRO A 142 0.09 12.57 19.12
C PRO A 142 -1.02 13.60 19.35
N ASN A 143 -2.14 13.43 18.62
CA ASN A 143 -3.34 14.22 18.85
C ASN A 143 -4.03 13.78 20.18
N GLU A 144 -5.17 14.40 20.52
CA GLU A 144 -5.94 14.10 21.74
C GLU A 144 -6.41 12.63 21.83
N ARG A 145 -6.51 11.94 20.70
CA ARG A 145 -6.88 10.52 20.61
C ARG A 145 -5.67 9.58 20.68
N GLY A 146 -4.44 10.11 20.78
CA GLY A 146 -3.22 9.32 20.77
C GLY A 146 -2.74 8.90 19.37
N ASN A 147 -3.27 9.50 18.31
CA ASN A 147 -2.88 9.22 16.93
C ASN A 147 -1.76 10.15 16.48
N TYR A 148 -0.78 9.58 15.79
CA TYR A 148 0.29 10.32 15.12
C TYR A 148 -0.06 10.54 13.65
N GLU A 149 0.14 11.73 13.13
CA GLU A 149 -0.03 12.03 11.71
C GLU A 149 1.18 11.52 10.93
N VAL A 150 0.90 10.84 9.82
CA VAL A 150 1.91 10.39 8.85
C VAL A 150 1.62 11.06 7.52
N ARG A 151 2.63 11.70 6.95
CA ARG A 151 2.57 12.28 5.61
C ARG A 151 3.80 11.86 4.83
N LEU A 152 3.59 11.24 3.68
CA LEU A 152 4.63 10.83 2.75
C LEU A 152 4.31 11.39 1.37
N GLU A 153 5.30 11.91 0.69
CA GLU A 153 5.19 12.45 -0.66
C GLU A 153 6.37 11.98 -1.49
N GLY A 154 6.15 11.77 -2.78
CA GLY A 154 7.20 11.38 -3.69
C GLY A 154 6.74 11.39 -5.14
N GLN A 155 7.59 10.85 -6.01
CA GLN A 155 7.36 10.72 -7.44
C GLN A 155 7.76 9.33 -7.92
N LEU A 156 6.94 8.75 -8.81
CA LEU A 156 7.21 7.48 -9.48
C LEU A 156 8.13 7.65 -10.69
#